data_9c918d72ae4fcca01628301644264a18
#
_entry.id   9c918d72ae4fcca01628301644264a18
#
_cell.length_a   1.000
_cell.length_b   1.000
_cell.length_c   1.000
_cell.angle_alpha   90.00
_cell.angle_beta   90.00
_cell.angle_gamma   90.00
#
_symmetry.space_group_name_H-M   'P 1'
#
loop_
_entity.id
_entity.type
_entity.pdbx_description
1 polymer ?
#
loop_
_entity_poly.entity_id
_entity_poly.type
_entity_poly.pdbx_seq_one_letter_code
_entity_poly.pdbx_strand_id
1 'polypeptide(L)'
;MNVMPKLSERVGTFTDSVIRRMTRISDEYGAINLSQGFPDFDPPHEMLDALAKVAYEGPHQYPITFGAENFRQALARKQGKAIGRTIDPETEIVVTCGGTEAMMCAMMTICNPGDKVMVFSPFYENYGADAILSGAAPIYIPLVPPKYTFDLGLIEKGFQDGAKAIIICNPSNPCGKVFSREELMQIGELAPRYDAFVVTDEVYEHMVYAPYRHTCMASLPGDV
;
A
#
# COMPACT_ATOMS: atom_id res chain seq x y z
N MET A 1 -24.40 -37.49 -0.64
CA MET A 1 -23.90 -36.32 0.08
C MET A 1 -23.09 -35.49 -0.90
N ASN A 2 -23.51 -34.27 -1.20
CA ASN A 2 -22.69 -33.36 -2.01
C ASN A 2 -21.49 -32.92 -1.14
N VAL A 3 -20.33 -33.47 -1.39
CA VAL A 3 -19.08 -33.01 -0.76
C VAL A 3 -18.67 -31.74 -1.48
N MET A 4 -18.78 -30.60 -0.82
CA MET A 4 -18.26 -29.35 -1.34
C MET A 4 -16.73 -29.41 -1.49
N PRO A 5 -16.18 -28.93 -2.59
CA PRO A 5 -14.73 -28.84 -2.75
C PRO A 5 -14.10 -28.00 -1.62
N LYS A 6 -12.92 -28.43 -1.16
CA LYS A 6 -12.18 -27.67 -0.15
C LYS A 6 -11.52 -26.45 -0.78
N LEU A 7 -11.61 -25.30 -0.11
CA LEU A 7 -10.82 -24.11 -0.44
C LEU A 7 -9.32 -24.35 -0.18
N SER A 8 -8.48 -23.49 -0.74
CA SER A 8 -7.03 -23.55 -0.46
C SER A 8 -6.76 -23.27 1.02
N GLU A 9 -5.74 -23.88 1.58
CA GLU A 9 -5.37 -23.73 3.00
C GLU A 9 -5.05 -22.26 3.36
N ARG A 10 -4.45 -21.52 2.42
CA ARG A 10 -4.09 -20.11 2.63
C ARG A 10 -5.28 -19.20 2.93
N VAL A 11 -6.47 -19.51 2.43
CA VAL A 11 -7.70 -18.74 2.71
C VAL A 11 -8.16 -18.90 4.16
N GLY A 12 -7.76 -19.98 4.84
CA GLY A 12 -8.07 -20.20 6.25
C GLY A 12 -7.12 -19.49 7.22
N THR A 13 -6.08 -18.82 6.74
CA THR A 13 -5.05 -18.23 7.60
C THR A 13 -5.28 -16.76 7.93
N PHE A 14 -6.26 -16.12 7.31
CA PHE A 14 -6.66 -14.75 7.63
C PHE A 14 -8.18 -14.63 7.74
N THR A 15 -8.64 -13.64 8.51
CA THR A 15 -10.06 -13.46 8.83
C THR A 15 -10.74 -12.48 7.87
N ASP A 16 -12.08 -12.48 7.88
CA ASP A 16 -12.89 -11.44 7.20
C ASP A 16 -12.48 -10.04 7.70
N SER A 17 -12.55 -9.08 6.80
CA SER A 17 -12.24 -7.67 7.07
C SER A 17 -13.01 -7.15 8.29
N VAL A 18 -12.29 -6.69 9.30
CA VAL A 18 -12.88 -6.07 10.49
C VAL A 18 -13.67 -4.82 10.12
N ILE A 19 -13.15 -4.01 9.21
CA ILE A 19 -13.79 -2.76 8.74
C ILE A 19 -15.15 -3.08 8.10
N ARG A 20 -15.18 -4.02 7.15
CA ARG A 20 -16.42 -4.43 6.47
C ARG A 20 -17.44 -5.06 7.43
N ARG A 21 -16.97 -5.86 8.38
CA ARG A 21 -17.83 -6.45 9.41
C ARG A 21 -18.46 -5.37 10.28
N MET A 22 -17.70 -4.39 10.73
CA MET A 22 -18.20 -3.29 11.55
C MET A 22 -19.17 -2.39 10.77
N THR A 23 -18.95 -2.17 9.49
CA THR A 23 -19.90 -1.45 8.63
C THR A 23 -21.25 -2.18 8.59
N ARG A 24 -21.26 -3.51 8.32
CA ARG A 24 -22.50 -4.30 8.33
C ARG A 24 -23.23 -4.24 9.69
N ILE A 25 -22.49 -4.31 10.79
CA ILE A 25 -23.07 -4.21 12.14
C ILE A 25 -23.67 -2.82 12.37
N SER A 26 -22.96 -1.76 11.98
CA SER A 26 -23.47 -0.38 12.10
C SER A 26 -24.78 -0.20 11.32
N ASP A 27 -24.86 -0.72 10.11
CA ASP A 27 -26.06 -0.66 9.27
C ASP A 27 -27.24 -1.44 9.90
N GLU A 28 -26.96 -2.64 10.43
CA GLU A 28 -27.98 -3.47 11.10
C GLU A 28 -28.61 -2.78 12.32
N TYR A 29 -27.82 -2.05 13.08
CA TYR A 29 -28.30 -1.34 14.27
C TYR A 29 -28.66 0.13 14.04
N GLY A 30 -28.57 0.63 12.82
CA GLY A 30 -28.76 2.05 12.49
C GLY A 30 -27.79 2.95 13.26
N ALA A 31 -26.59 2.46 13.57
CA ALA A 31 -25.59 3.16 14.35
C ALA A 31 -24.71 4.06 13.47
N ILE A 32 -24.12 5.09 14.08
CA ILE A 32 -23.10 5.91 13.41
C ILE A 32 -21.85 5.04 13.22
N ASN A 33 -21.44 4.84 11.95
CA ASN A 33 -20.24 4.08 11.65
C ASN A 33 -18.99 4.96 11.85
N LEU A 34 -18.22 4.64 12.88
CA LEU A 34 -16.94 5.28 13.18
C LEU A 34 -15.73 4.36 12.89
N SER A 35 -15.97 3.19 12.28
CA SER A 35 -14.92 2.21 11.98
C SER A 35 -14.26 2.43 10.62
N GLN A 36 -14.95 3.12 9.71
CA GLN A 36 -14.43 3.45 8.38
C GLN A 36 -14.71 4.91 8.06
N GLY A 37 -13.68 5.63 7.64
CA GLY A 37 -13.82 7.02 7.16
C GLY A 37 -14.35 7.04 5.73
N PHE A 38 -15.48 7.73 5.53
CA PHE A 38 -16.00 8.05 4.20
C PHE A 38 -16.08 9.56 4.05
N PRO A 39 -15.75 10.13 2.86
CA PRO A 39 -16.13 11.51 2.55
C PRO A 39 -17.66 11.65 2.63
N ASP A 40 -18.14 12.73 3.25
CA ASP A 40 -19.54 13.09 3.33
C ASP A 40 -19.92 14.17 2.29
N PHE A 41 -19.10 14.32 1.27
CA PHE A 41 -19.23 15.27 0.17
C PHE A 41 -18.92 14.60 -1.17
N ASP A 42 -19.52 15.11 -2.23
CA ASP A 42 -19.32 14.62 -3.59
C ASP A 42 -17.94 15.05 -4.15
N PRO A 43 -17.40 14.31 -5.15
CA PRO A 43 -16.23 14.75 -5.89
C PRO A 43 -16.42 16.13 -6.53
N PRO A 44 -15.36 16.91 -6.75
CA PRO A 44 -15.46 18.19 -7.49
C PRO A 44 -16.16 18.03 -8.86
N HIS A 45 -16.99 19.00 -9.21
CA HIS A 45 -17.77 18.94 -10.47
C HIS A 45 -16.87 18.78 -11.69
N GLU A 46 -15.69 19.37 -11.70
CA GLU A 46 -14.71 19.24 -12.79
C GLU A 46 -14.28 17.77 -13.02
N MET A 47 -14.22 16.97 -11.97
CA MET A 47 -13.92 15.53 -12.09
C MET A 47 -15.12 14.77 -12.66
N LEU A 48 -16.33 15.11 -12.24
CA LEU A 48 -17.57 14.49 -12.74
C LEU A 48 -17.79 14.82 -14.22
N ASP A 49 -17.58 16.06 -14.61
CA ASP A 49 -17.69 16.53 -16.00
C ASP A 49 -16.64 15.84 -16.88
N ALA A 50 -15.40 15.72 -16.39
CA ALA A 50 -14.34 15.02 -17.10
C ALA A 50 -14.67 13.53 -17.30
N LEU A 51 -15.24 12.86 -16.28
CA LEU A 51 -15.68 11.47 -16.37
C LEU A 51 -16.81 11.31 -17.39
N ALA A 52 -17.82 12.20 -17.34
CA ALA A 52 -18.93 12.20 -18.30
C ALA A 52 -18.41 12.39 -19.73
N LYS A 53 -17.50 13.32 -19.94
CA LYS A 53 -16.87 13.58 -21.25
C LYS A 53 -16.16 12.33 -21.78
N VAL A 54 -15.31 11.69 -20.99
CA VAL A 54 -14.58 10.48 -21.40
C VAL A 54 -15.55 9.34 -21.71
N ALA A 55 -16.68 9.23 -20.99
CA ALA A 55 -17.68 8.19 -21.25
C ALA A 55 -18.34 8.33 -22.64
N TYR A 56 -18.40 9.52 -23.23
CA TYR A 56 -18.95 9.76 -24.56
C TYR A 56 -17.91 9.84 -25.68
N GLU A 57 -16.72 10.33 -25.37
CA GLU A 57 -15.69 10.58 -26.39
C GLU A 57 -14.74 9.41 -26.62
N GLY A 58 -14.59 8.53 -25.62
CA GLY A 58 -13.68 7.40 -25.72
C GLY A 58 -12.21 7.77 -25.58
N PRO A 59 -11.28 6.89 -25.97
CA PRO A 59 -11.49 5.60 -26.63
C PRO A 59 -12.12 4.53 -25.74
N HIS A 60 -13.05 3.73 -26.28
CA HIS A 60 -13.73 2.64 -25.55
C HIS A 60 -13.11 1.27 -25.91
N GLN A 61 -11.81 1.22 -26.11
CA GLN A 61 -11.04 0.03 -26.45
C GLN A 61 -10.07 -0.33 -25.33
N TYR A 62 -9.50 -1.51 -25.41
CA TYR A 62 -8.51 -1.98 -24.45
C TYR A 62 -7.30 -1.02 -24.40
N PRO A 63 -6.91 -0.52 -23.24
CA PRO A 63 -5.60 0.11 -23.08
C PRO A 63 -4.52 -0.98 -23.19
N ILE A 64 -3.27 -0.57 -23.33
CA ILE A 64 -2.15 -1.48 -23.08
C ILE A 64 -2.19 -2.00 -21.64
N THR A 65 -1.60 -3.16 -21.38
CA THR A 65 -1.65 -3.85 -20.08
C THR A 65 -1.25 -2.97 -18.88
N PHE A 66 -0.32 -2.03 -19.11
CA PHE A 66 0.17 -1.12 -18.07
C PHE A 66 -0.74 0.09 -17.79
N GLY A 67 -1.84 0.23 -18.51
CA GLY A 67 -2.80 1.32 -18.36
C GLY A 67 -2.73 2.37 -19.46
N ALA A 68 -3.73 3.26 -19.50
CA ALA A 68 -3.84 4.29 -20.52
C ALA A 68 -2.62 5.24 -20.52
N GLU A 69 -2.07 5.50 -21.69
CA GLU A 69 -0.84 6.29 -21.86
C GLU A 69 -0.96 7.69 -21.24
N ASN A 70 -2.05 8.41 -21.51
CA ASN A 70 -2.28 9.75 -20.99
C ASN A 70 -2.32 9.79 -19.45
N PHE A 71 -2.87 8.74 -18.83
CA PHE A 71 -2.90 8.62 -17.37
C PHE A 71 -1.51 8.32 -16.82
N ARG A 72 -0.77 7.37 -17.40
CA ARG A 72 0.61 7.08 -16.99
C ARG A 72 1.52 8.28 -17.13
N GLN A 73 1.38 9.07 -18.22
CA GLN A 73 2.12 10.32 -18.41
C GLN A 73 1.76 11.36 -17.35
N ALA A 74 0.49 11.47 -16.94
CA ALA A 74 0.07 12.38 -15.89
C ALA A 74 0.65 11.97 -14.53
N LEU A 75 0.64 10.68 -14.22
CA LEU A 75 1.28 10.12 -13.01
C LEU A 75 2.79 10.36 -13.02
N ALA A 76 3.48 10.12 -14.14
CA ALA A 76 4.92 10.37 -14.25
C ALA A 76 5.28 11.82 -13.93
N ARG A 77 4.48 12.79 -14.44
CA ARG A 77 4.69 14.21 -14.13
C ARG A 77 4.42 14.54 -12.67
N LYS A 78 3.36 13.96 -12.06
CA LYS A 78 3.01 14.19 -10.64
C LYS A 78 4.09 13.62 -9.74
N GLN A 79 4.39 12.35 -9.89
CA GLN A 79 5.33 11.63 -9.02
C GLN A 79 6.77 12.08 -9.26
N GLY A 80 7.16 12.39 -10.50
CA GLY A 80 8.48 12.94 -10.80
C GLY A 80 8.78 14.24 -10.04
N LYS A 81 7.75 15.10 -9.84
CA LYS A 81 7.89 16.30 -9.00
C LYS A 81 8.05 15.94 -7.52
N ALA A 82 7.31 14.93 -7.03
CA ALA A 82 7.37 14.52 -5.62
C ALA A 82 8.72 13.89 -5.27
N ILE A 83 9.27 13.07 -6.16
CA ILE A 83 10.54 12.36 -5.92
C ILE A 83 11.78 13.10 -6.44
N GLY A 84 11.60 14.19 -7.18
CA GLY A 84 12.71 15.04 -7.66
C GLY A 84 13.49 14.46 -8.84
N ARG A 85 12.90 13.51 -9.61
CA ARG A 85 13.50 12.96 -10.85
C ARG A 85 12.45 12.75 -11.94
N THR A 86 12.93 12.54 -13.17
CA THR A 86 12.06 12.10 -14.25
C THR A 86 11.69 10.64 -14.07
N ILE A 87 10.41 10.32 -14.29
CA ILE A 87 9.87 8.95 -14.33
C ILE A 87 9.53 8.62 -15.78
N ASP A 88 9.96 7.48 -16.26
CA ASP A 88 9.55 6.96 -17.55
C ASP A 88 8.16 6.29 -17.43
N PRO A 89 7.11 6.85 -18.08
CA PRO A 89 5.77 6.28 -17.99
C PRO A 89 5.65 4.90 -18.66
N GLU A 90 6.59 4.51 -19.50
CA GLU A 90 6.52 3.23 -20.22
C GLU A 90 7.10 2.06 -19.40
N THR A 91 8.07 2.33 -18.54
CA THR A 91 8.82 1.27 -17.82
C THR A 91 8.67 1.33 -16.31
N GLU A 92 8.22 2.48 -15.73
CA GLU A 92 8.17 2.68 -14.29
C GLU A 92 6.76 2.84 -13.72
N ILE A 93 5.70 2.77 -14.56
CA ILE A 93 4.32 2.96 -14.11
C ILE A 93 3.43 1.82 -14.61
N VAL A 94 2.71 1.22 -13.67
CA VAL A 94 1.62 0.27 -13.92
C VAL A 94 0.36 0.77 -13.23
N VAL A 95 -0.74 0.82 -13.96
CA VAL A 95 -2.07 1.19 -13.43
C VAL A 95 -2.82 -0.08 -13.05
N THR A 96 -3.37 -0.09 -11.84
CA THR A 96 -4.10 -1.23 -11.27
C THR A 96 -5.48 -0.81 -10.77
N CYS A 97 -6.35 -1.77 -10.44
CA CYS A 97 -7.63 -1.51 -9.78
C CYS A 97 -7.42 -1.14 -8.30
N GLY A 98 -6.84 0.05 -8.09
CA GLY A 98 -6.50 0.59 -6.77
C GLY A 98 -5.21 0.02 -6.17
N GLY A 99 -4.83 0.58 -5.01
CA GLY A 99 -3.62 0.17 -4.29
C GLY A 99 -3.63 -1.28 -3.82
N THR A 100 -4.82 -1.87 -3.62
CA THR A 100 -4.94 -3.29 -3.23
C THR A 100 -4.39 -4.22 -4.30
N GLU A 101 -4.75 -4.01 -5.56
CA GLU A 101 -4.19 -4.82 -6.66
C GLU A 101 -2.71 -4.50 -6.86
N ALA A 102 -2.30 -3.23 -6.73
CA ALA A 102 -0.90 -2.85 -6.82
C ALA A 102 -0.04 -3.60 -5.79
N MET A 103 -0.47 -3.64 -4.52
CA MET A 103 0.23 -4.34 -3.46
C MET A 103 0.31 -5.86 -3.74
N MET A 104 -0.81 -6.48 -4.14
CA MET A 104 -0.82 -7.89 -4.51
C MET A 104 0.15 -8.18 -5.66
N CYS A 105 0.11 -7.38 -6.74
CA CYS A 105 1.01 -7.53 -7.87
C CYS A 105 2.49 -7.37 -7.46
N ALA A 106 2.79 -6.39 -6.60
CA ALA A 106 4.14 -6.20 -6.07
C ALA A 106 4.59 -7.43 -5.28
N MET A 107 3.76 -7.92 -4.35
CA MET A 107 4.09 -9.11 -3.55
C MET A 107 4.30 -10.35 -4.42
N MET A 108 3.43 -10.59 -5.40
CA MET A 108 3.57 -11.71 -6.33
C MET A 108 4.81 -11.61 -7.24
N THR A 109 5.28 -10.38 -7.49
CA THR A 109 6.46 -10.14 -8.33
C THR A 109 7.77 -10.38 -7.56
N ILE A 110 7.81 -9.99 -6.28
CA ILE A 110 9.06 -9.99 -5.50
C ILE A 110 9.21 -11.21 -4.58
N CYS A 111 8.11 -11.91 -4.25
CA CYS A 111 8.12 -13.01 -3.29
C CYS A 111 7.96 -14.38 -3.97
N ASN A 112 8.76 -15.34 -3.54
CA ASN A 112 8.56 -16.75 -3.79
C ASN A 112 7.85 -17.43 -2.59
N PRO A 113 7.24 -18.61 -2.77
CA PRO A 113 6.73 -19.38 -1.66
C PRO A 113 7.81 -19.68 -0.61
N GLY A 114 7.54 -19.32 0.65
CA GLY A 114 8.46 -19.46 1.76
C GLY A 114 9.31 -18.22 2.07
N ASP A 115 9.31 -17.20 1.24
CA ASP A 115 9.93 -15.91 1.54
C ASP A 115 9.24 -15.24 2.73
N LYS A 116 9.90 -14.27 3.33
CA LYS A 116 9.38 -13.49 4.46
C LYS A 116 9.22 -12.03 4.07
N VAL A 117 8.17 -11.39 4.60
CA VAL A 117 7.90 -9.97 4.38
C VAL A 117 7.66 -9.29 5.73
N MET A 118 8.38 -8.22 6.02
CA MET A 118 8.17 -7.44 7.22
C MET A 118 7.01 -6.47 7.02
N VAL A 119 6.14 -6.36 8.02
CA VAL A 119 4.99 -5.45 8.05
C VAL A 119 4.96 -4.76 9.41
N PHE A 120 4.87 -3.44 9.44
CA PHE A 120 4.66 -2.73 10.69
C PHE A 120 3.29 -3.04 11.28
N SER A 121 3.20 -3.20 12.61
CA SER A 121 1.95 -3.47 13.34
C SER A 121 1.70 -2.39 14.39
N PRO A 122 0.48 -1.74 14.42
CA PRO A 122 -0.70 -2.09 13.62
C PRO A 122 -0.57 -1.71 12.15
N PHE A 123 -1.34 -2.37 11.27
CA PHE A 123 -1.24 -2.24 9.81
C PHE A 123 -2.62 -2.31 9.13
N TYR A 124 -2.67 -1.86 7.88
CA TYR A 124 -3.84 -2.07 7.03
C TYR A 124 -3.96 -3.57 6.67
N GLU A 125 -5.12 -4.13 6.90
CA GLU A 125 -5.37 -5.59 6.90
C GLU A 125 -4.88 -6.34 5.65
N ASN A 126 -4.83 -5.67 4.49
CA ASN A 126 -4.44 -6.31 3.24
C ASN A 126 -2.95 -6.73 3.21
N TYR A 127 -2.04 -6.01 3.87
CA TYR A 127 -0.60 -6.30 3.74
C TYR A 127 -0.24 -7.71 4.21
N GLY A 128 -0.82 -8.15 5.34
CA GLY A 128 -0.64 -9.52 5.81
C GLY A 128 -1.27 -10.56 4.87
N ALA A 129 -2.48 -10.26 4.36
CA ALA A 129 -3.18 -11.14 3.43
C ALA A 129 -2.43 -11.24 2.09
N ASP A 130 -1.94 -10.13 1.55
CA ASP A 130 -1.20 -10.10 0.28
C ASP A 130 0.11 -10.89 0.37
N ALA A 131 0.83 -10.78 1.50
CA ALA A 131 2.02 -11.59 1.77
C ALA A 131 1.67 -13.09 1.77
N ILE A 132 0.63 -13.50 2.50
CA ILE A 132 0.19 -14.91 2.59
C ILE A 132 -0.28 -15.42 1.23
N LEU A 133 -1.06 -14.62 0.48
CA LEU A 133 -1.58 -15.02 -0.83
C LEU A 133 -0.47 -15.20 -1.86
N SER A 134 0.61 -14.42 -1.78
CA SER A 134 1.81 -14.58 -2.61
C SER A 134 2.73 -15.73 -2.14
N GLY A 135 2.38 -16.41 -1.05
CA GLY A 135 3.14 -17.55 -0.51
C GLY A 135 4.22 -17.14 0.49
N ALA A 136 4.33 -15.86 0.83
CA ALA A 136 5.27 -15.38 1.83
C ALA A 136 4.70 -15.44 3.25
N ALA A 137 5.60 -15.42 4.25
CA ALA A 137 5.24 -15.36 5.66
C ALA A 137 5.44 -13.92 6.19
N PRO A 138 4.40 -13.27 6.76
CA PRO A 138 4.56 -11.95 7.34
C PRO A 138 5.35 -12.00 8.67
N ILE A 139 6.28 -11.05 8.85
CA ILE A 139 6.97 -10.77 10.11
C ILE A 139 6.47 -9.41 10.59
N TYR A 140 5.89 -9.35 11.78
CA TYR A 140 5.33 -8.11 12.30
C TYR A 140 6.34 -7.34 13.14
N ILE A 141 6.58 -6.07 12.76
CA ILE A 141 7.44 -5.12 13.46
C ILE A 141 6.56 -4.17 14.29
N PRO A 142 6.65 -4.18 15.63
CA PRO A 142 5.77 -3.36 16.47
C PRO A 142 6.03 -1.86 16.30
N LEU A 143 4.94 -1.10 16.12
CA LEU A 143 4.90 0.35 16.33
C LEU A 143 4.39 0.62 17.75
N VAL A 144 5.25 1.16 18.61
CA VAL A 144 4.98 1.29 20.05
C VAL A 144 4.29 2.63 20.36
N PRO A 145 3.02 2.63 20.84
CA PRO A 145 2.32 3.84 21.22
C PRO A 145 2.96 4.49 22.46
N PRO A 146 2.72 5.79 22.74
CA PRO A 146 1.86 6.70 21.98
C PRO A 146 2.50 7.33 20.76
N LYS A 147 3.81 7.24 20.60
CA LYS A 147 4.57 7.87 19.49
C LYS A 147 4.73 6.97 18.26
N TYR A 148 4.31 5.71 18.36
CA TYR A 148 4.46 4.72 17.31
C TYR A 148 5.90 4.60 16.80
N THR A 149 6.84 4.59 17.76
CA THR A 149 8.27 4.31 17.48
C THR A 149 8.47 2.83 17.19
N PHE A 150 9.54 2.51 16.49
CA PHE A 150 9.94 1.13 16.21
C PHE A 150 11.41 0.91 16.59
N ASP A 151 11.79 -0.33 16.71
CA ASP A 151 13.17 -0.76 16.95
C ASP A 151 13.82 -1.11 15.60
N LEU A 152 14.80 -0.32 15.19
CA LEU A 152 15.56 -0.55 13.95
C LEU A 152 16.32 -1.90 13.99
N GLY A 153 16.73 -2.35 15.18
CA GLY A 153 17.38 -3.64 15.36
C GLY A 153 16.47 -4.82 15.01
N LEU A 154 15.14 -4.69 15.22
CA LEU A 154 14.18 -5.72 14.78
C LEU A 154 14.06 -5.77 13.26
N ILE A 155 14.16 -4.62 12.59
CA ILE A 155 14.15 -4.55 11.12
C ILE A 155 15.42 -5.20 10.57
N GLU A 156 16.59 -4.82 11.10
CA GLU A 156 17.85 -5.40 10.69
C GLU A 156 17.87 -6.91 10.92
N LYS A 157 17.40 -7.36 12.08
CA LYS A 157 17.24 -8.80 12.36
C LYS A 157 16.30 -9.49 11.37
N GLY A 158 15.18 -8.87 11.01
CA GLY A 158 14.25 -9.40 10.01
C GLY A 158 14.94 -9.62 8.66
N PHE A 159 15.76 -8.67 8.21
CA PHE A 159 16.55 -8.83 6.99
C PHE A 159 17.63 -9.92 7.13
N GLN A 160 18.34 -9.99 8.28
CA GLN A 160 19.29 -11.07 8.57
C GLN A 160 18.64 -12.46 8.56
N ASP A 161 17.40 -12.54 9.02
CA ASP A 161 16.58 -13.75 9.00
C ASP A 161 15.98 -14.07 7.61
N GLY A 162 16.34 -13.30 6.58
CA GLY A 162 16.00 -13.51 5.18
C GLY A 162 14.68 -12.89 4.73
N ALA A 163 14.23 -11.80 5.36
CA ALA A 163 13.09 -11.06 4.84
C ALA A 163 13.42 -10.44 3.47
N LYS A 164 12.58 -10.72 2.47
CA LYS A 164 12.75 -10.26 1.09
C LYS A 164 12.26 -8.83 0.89
N ALA A 165 11.34 -8.38 1.75
CA ALA A 165 10.78 -7.02 1.67
C ALA A 165 10.33 -6.50 3.03
N ILE A 166 10.20 -5.17 3.12
CA ILE A 166 9.46 -4.47 4.17
C ILE A 166 8.37 -3.60 3.55
N ILE A 167 7.15 -3.64 4.11
CA ILE A 167 6.03 -2.79 3.70
C ILE A 167 5.91 -1.63 4.68
N ILE A 168 5.86 -0.40 4.15
CA ILE A 168 5.70 0.84 4.90
C ILE A 168 4.46 1.58 4.40
N CYS A 169 3.49 1.85 5.28
CA CYS A 169 2.38 2.75 4.99
C CYS A 169 2.70 4.14 5.57
N ASN A 170 2.82 5.16 4.72
CA ASN A 170 3.23 6.49 5.14
C ASN A 170 2.42 7.61 4.47
N PRO A 171 1.55 8.33 5.18
CA PRO A 171 1.09 8.12 6.58
C PRO A 171 0.42 6.78 6.82
N SER A 172 0.56 6.25 8.05
CA SER A 172 0.14 4.89 8.38
C SER A 172 -1.36 4.78 8.65
N ASN A 173 -2.00 3.78 8.07
CA ASN A 173 -3.30 3.27 8.48
C ASN A 173 -3.06 2.00 9.35
N PRO A 174 -3.58 1.91 10.60
CA PRO A 174 -4.59 2.79 11.22
C PRO A 174 -4.04 3.85 12.18
N CYS A 175 -2.74 3.88 12.48
CA CYS A 175 -2.23 4.63 13.64
C CYS A 175 -1.93 6.11 13.34
N GLY A 176 -2.00 6.56 12.08
CA GLY A 176 -1.74 7.94 11.70
C GLY A 176 -0.27 8.36 11.85
N LYS A 177 0.67 7.41 12.05
CA LYS A 177 2.10 7.73 12.10
C LYS A 177 2.54 8.32 10.75
N VAL A 178 3.20 9.46 10.82
CA VAL A 178 3.99 9.99 9.71
C VAL A 178 5.45 9.66 10.01
N PHE A 179 6.06 8.84 9.17
CA PHE A 179 7.48 8.50 9.33
C PHE A 179 8.34 9.72 9.02
N SER A 180 9.34 9.98 9.86
CA SER A 180 10.29 11.04 9.60
C SER A 180 11.24 10.67 8.46
N ARG A 181 11.86 11.70 7.86
CA ARG A 181 12.88 11.48 6.82
C ARG A 181 14.01 10.58 7.33
N GLU A 182 14.42 10.80 8.59
CA GLU A 182 15.50 10.05 9.24
C GLU A 182 15.13 8.59 9.45
N GLU A 183 13.89 8.31 9.90
CA GLU A 183 13.39 6.94 10.05
C GLU A 183 13.37 6.20 8.71
N LEU A 184 12.87 6.87 7.65
CA LEU A 184 12.84 6.29 6.30
C LEU A 184 14.25 6.06 5.73
N MET A 185 15.18 7.00 5.94
CA MET A 185 16.58 6.84 5.53
C MET A 185 17.23 5.63 6.19
N GLN A 186 17.04 5.45 7.52
CA GLN A 186 17.59 4.31 8.23
C GLN A 186 17.10 2.97 7.65
N ILE A 187 15.82 2.88 7.28
CA ILE A 187 15.28 1.67 6.65
C ILE A 187 15.84 1.51 5.23
N GLY A 188 15.88 2.61 4.46
CA GLY A 188 16.39 2.61 3.08
C GLY A 188 17.87 2.25 2.98
N GLU A 189 18.66 2.59 3.99
CA GLU A 189 20.08 2.19 4.06
C GLU A 189 20.29 0.72 4.43
N LEU A 190 19.33 0.11 5.11
CA LEU A 190 19.41 -1.32 5.49
C LEU A 190 19.03 -2.23 4.33
N ALA A 191 17.92 -1.97 3.65
CA ALA A 191 17.33 -2.90 2.67
C ALA A 191 18.33 -3.34 1.57
N PRO A 192 19.10 -2.44 0.93
CA PRO A 192 20.08 -2.84 -0.11
C PRO A 192 21.19 -3.75 0.40
N ARG A 193 21.57 -3.63 1.69
CA ARG A 193 22.62 -4.48 2.29
C ARG A 193 22.22 -5.96 2.34
N TYR A 194 20.91 -6.23 2.27
CA TYR A 194 20.34 -7.57 2.38
C TYR A 194 19.61 -8.02 1.10
N ASP A 195 19.81 -7.31 -0.02
CA ASP A 195 19.10 -7.56 -1.30
C ASP A 195 17.57 -7.61 -1.11
N ALA A 196 17.04 -6.65 -0.36
CA ALA A 196 15.63 -6.59 0.01
C ALA A 196 14.95 -5.36 -0.58
N PHE A 197 13.64 -5.49 -0.81
CA PHE A 197 12.80 -4.42 -1.32
C PHE A 197 12.18 -3.59 -0.19
N VAL A 198 11.98 -2.30 -0.46
CA VAL A 198 11.11 -1.43 0.34
C VAL A 198 9.86 -1.13 -0.49
N VAL A 199 8.72 -1.59 -0.03
CA VAL A 199 7.43 -1.35 -0.67
C VAL A 199 6.68 -0.30 0.14
N THR A 200 6.31 0.84 -0.49
CA THR A 200 5.62 1.92 0.22
C THR A 200 4.20 2.09 -0.29
N ASP A 201 3.26 2.19 0.65
CA ASP A 201 1.91 2.66 0.39
C ASP A 201 1.81 4.12 0.86
N GLU A 202 1.70 5.03 -0.09
CA GLU A 202 1.69 6.48 0.18
C GLU A 202 0.32 7.11 -0.18
N VAL A 203 -0.76 6.32 -0.12
CA VAL A 203 -2.12 6.78 -0.48
C VAL A 203 -2.57 8.02 0.31
N TYR A 204 -2.05 8.19 1.53
CA TYR A 204 -2.34 9.33 2.40
C TYR A 204 -1.32 10.48 2.31
N GLU A 205 -0.49 10.54 1.26
CA GLU A 205 0.59 11.54 1.11
C GLU A 205 0.15 12.99 1.33
N HIS A 206 -1.11 13.31 1.02
CA HIS A 206 -1.69 14.64 1.18
C HIS A 206 -2.45 14.86 2.51
N MET A 207 -2.61 13.81 3.34
CA MET A 207 -3.33 13.88 4.62
C MET A 207 -2.36 14.01 5.79
N VAL A 208 -1.55 15.07 5.76
CA VAL A 208 -0.53 15.35 6.78
C VAL A 208 -0.77 16.73 7.37
N TYR A 209 -0.78 16.81 8.70
CA TYR A 209 -1.03 18.03 9.45
C TYR A 209 0.25 18.54 10.11
N ALA A 210 0.41 19.87 10.15
CA ALA A 210 1.54 20.49 10.83
C ALA A 210 1.66 20.01 12.30
N PRO A 211 2.86 19.79 12.82
CA PRO A 211 4.17 20.15 12.23
C PRO A 211 4.77 19.08 11.28
N TYR A 212 4.08 17.98 11.06
CA TYR A 212 4.56 16.87 10.25
C TYR A 212 4.57 17.23 8.75
N ARG A 213 5.42 16.54 8.01
CA ARG A 213 5.49 16.62 6.54
C ARG A 213 5.69 15.22 5.99
N HIS A 214 5.00 14.90 4.91
CA HIS A 214 5.22 13.67 4.18
C HIS A 214 6.59 13.69 3.49
N THR A 215 7.27 12.57 3.53
CA THR A 215 8.48 12.30 2.75
C THR A 215 8.22 11.05 1.93
N CYS A 216 8.25 11.17 0.61
CA CYS A 216 8.17 10.01 -0.27
C CYS A 216 9.48 9.22 -0.16
N MET A 217 9.38 7.90 0.04
CA MET A 217 10.55 7.04 0.18
C MET A 217 11.48 7.13 -1.03
N ALA A 218 10.92 7.12 -2.24
CA ALA A 218 11.66 7.23 -3.49
C ALA A 218 12.33 8.59 -3.73
N SER A 219 12.12 9.60 -2.86
CA SER A 219 12.82 10.90 -2.91
C SER A 219 14.10 10.91 -2.11
N LEU A 220 14.38 9.83 -1.37
CA LEU A 220 15.60 9.74 -0.55
C LEU A 220 16.82 9.45 -1.41
N PRO A 221 18.02 9.92 -1.00
CA PRO A 221 19.24 9.59 -1.74
C PRO A 221 19.60 8.11 -1.56
N GLY A 222 20.11 7.50 -2.61
CA GLY A 222 20.52 6.09 -2.65
C GLY A 222 19.72 5.30 -3.71
N ASP A 223 20.07 4.04 -3.88
CA ASP A 223 19.36 3.08 -4.75
C ASP A 223 18.20 2.42 -3.97
N VAL A 224 17.32 3.26 -3.39
CA VAL A 224 16.17 2.79 -2.59
C VAL A 224 14.95 2.61 -3.48
#